data_831b58aabe50d692367c796f506d3937
#
_entry.id   831b58aabe50d692367c796f506d3937
#
_cell.length_a   1.000
_cell.length_b   1.000
_cell.length_c   1.000
_cell.angle_alpha   90.00
_cell.angle_beta   90.00
_cell.angle_gamma   90.00
#
_symmetry.space_group_name_H-M   'P 1'
#
loop_
_entity.id
_entity.type
_entity.pdbx_description
1 polymer ?
#
loop_
_entity_poly.entity_id
_entity_poly.type
_entity_poly.pdbx_seq_one_letter_code
_entity_poly.pdbx_strand_id
1 'polypeptide(L)'
;EDYRRSLYLHEYETKLISQRMPRNVEDTLVQTFYNTHRQQLILTETIIQGLLLVVPNQAPKLDELKKKIQQPELEENIEWIEKFAYQYATGYELFTDEWKTTSDIIVLMPLEQDNLDKQLKNKRQIEIQDSINTYLLQVTDLHMKGDEKPITYARKEIEEILLRQRQVEFIQQERNKLYNKAIETGKLKLYENE
;
A
#
# COMPACT_ATOMS: atom_id res chain seq x y z
N GLU A 1 -19.83 30.47 20.81
CA GLU A 1 -20.17 30.83 19.42
C GLU A 1 -19.08 30.44 18.42
N ASP A 2 -17.80 30.59 18.75
CA ASP A 2 -16.69 30.31 17.84
C ASP A 2 -16.59 28.82 17.46
N TYR A 3 -16.82 27.92 18.42
CA TYR A 3 -16.85 26.48 18.15
C TYR A 3 -17.96 26.09 17.16
N ARG A 4 -19.14 26.66 17.31
CA ARG A 4 -20.27 26.40 16.39
C ARG A 4 -19.97 26.92 14.97
N ARG A 5 -19.34 28.08 14.85
CA ARG A 5 -18.90 28.63 13.57
C ARG A 5 -17.85 27.76 12.90
N SER A 6 -16.88 27.27 13.66
CA SER A 6 -15.83 26.38 13.13
C SER A 6 -16.43 25.06 12.60
N LEU A 7 -17.45 24.48 13.27
CA LEU A 7 -18.13 23.29 12.81
C LEU A 7 -18.88 23.52 11.50
N TYR A 8 -19.62 24.63 11.36
CA TYR A 8 -20.32 24.95 10.12
C TYR A 8 -19.34 25.20 8.96
N LEU A 9 -18.23 25.87 9.23
CA LEU A 9 -17.20 26.09 8.22
C LEU A 9 -16.58 24.76 7.76
N HIS A 10 -16.24 23.91 8.71
CA HIS A 10 -15.70 22.57 8.41
C HIS A 10 -16.67 21.72 7.59
N GLU A 11 -17.95 21.71 7.96
CA GLU A 11 -18.99 20.98 7.22
C GLU A 11 -19.15 21.53 5.80
N TYR A 12 -19.18 22.84 5.66
CA TYR A 12 -19.25 23.49 4.36
C TYR A 12 -18.06 23.14 3.47
N GLU A 13 -16.83 23.25 3.98
CA GLU A 13 -15.61 22.91 3.26
C GLU A 13 -15.56 21.44 2.86
N THR A 14 -15.98 20.55 3.76
CA THR A 14 -16.08 19.10 3.48
C THR A 14 -17.06 18.83 2.33
N LYS A 15 -18.25 19.45 2.35
CA LYS A 15 -19.22 19.34 1.25
C LYS A 15 -18.67 19.91 -0.05
N LEU A 16 -18.00 21.04 0.01
CA LEU A 16 -17.43 21.70 -1.16
C LEU A 16 -16.38 20.82 -1.82
N ILE A 17 -15.46 20.26 -1.04
CA ILE A 17 -14.46 19.27 -1.49
C ILE A 17 -15.13 18.07 -2.13
N SER A 18 -16.10 17.47 -1.44
CA SER A 18 -16.75 16.25 -1.92
C SER A 18 -17.51 16.43 -3.24
N GLN A 19 -18.06 17.63 -3.47
CA GLN A 19 -18.89 17.91 -4.63
C GLN A 19 -18.14 18.50 -5.84
N ARG A 20 -17.04 19.23 -5.61
CA ARG A 20 -16.41 20.01 -6.66
C ARG A 20 -14.94 19.73 -6.90
N MET A 21 -14.22 19.15 -5.94
CA MET A 21 -12.80 18.89 -6.10
C MET A 21 -12.57 17.62 -6.93
N PRO A 22 -11.78 17.65 -8.00
CA PRO A 22 -11.38 16.47 -8.76
C PRO A 22 -10.55 15.51 -7.88
N ARG A 23 -10.94 14.24 -7.82
CA ARG A 23 -10.25 13.22 -7.02
C ARG A 23 -9.23 12.39 -7.82
N ASN A 24 -9.25 12.50 -9.13
CA ASN A 24 -8.31 11.77 -9.97
C ASN A 24 -6.92 12.39 -9.87
N VAL A 25 -5.91 11.57 -9.56
CA VAL A 25 -4.50 11.95 -9.58
C VAL A 25 -3.88 11.34 -10.84
N GLU A 26 -3.28 12.19 -11.68
CA GLU A 26 -2.65 11.75 -12.90
C GLU A 26 -1.33 11.02 -12.60
N ASP A 27 -1.04 9.97 -13.36
CA ASP A 27 0.19 9.18 -13.23
C ASP A 27 1.46 10.03 -13.35
N THR A 28 1.43 11.05 -14.19
CA THR A 28 2.53 12.01 -14.37
C THR A 28 2.87 12.75 -13.09
N LEU A 29 1.86 13.11 -12.29
CA LEU A 29 2.05 13.77 -11.00
C LEU A 29 2.64 12.81 -9.96
N VAL A 30 2.15 11.58 -9.92
CA VAL A 30 2.68 10.52 -9.05
C VAL A 30 4.16 10.29 -9.37
N GLN A 31 4.49 10.12 -10.66
CA GLN A 31 5.86 9.88 -11.10
C GLN A 31 6.79 11.05 -10.78
N THR A 32 6.32 12.29 -11.00
CA THR A 32 7.09 13.51 -10.71
C THR A 32 7.35 13.63 -9.21
N PHE A 33 6.32 13.41 -8.39
CA PHE A 33 6.45 13.45 -6.94
C PHE A 33 7.44 12.40 -6.45
N TYR A 34 7.29 11.15 -6.93
CA TYR A 34 8.19 10.05 -6.58
C TYR A 34 9.64 10.39 -6.91
N ASN A 35 9.93 10.82 -8.15
CA ASN A 35 11.29 11.13 -8.58
C ASN A 35 11.95 12.24 -7.74
N THR A 36 11.13 13.19 -7.26
CA THR A 36 11.63 14.31 -6.45
C THR A 36 11.84 13.93 -4.98
N HIS A 37 11.02 13.01 -4.44
CA HIS A 37 10.97 12.71 -3.01
C HIS A 37 11.38 11.28 -2.65
N ARG A 38 11.83 10.44 -3.60
CA ARG A 38 12.13 9.02 -3.36
C ARG A 38 13.07 8.76 -2.19
N GLN A 39 14.04 9.66 -1.97
CA GLN A 39 14.98 9.56 -0.83
C GLN A 39 14.32 9.74 0.54
N GLN A 40 13.09 10.28 0.58
CA GLN A 40 12.29 10.45 1.80
C GLN A 40 11.28 9.32 1.96
N LEU A 41 10.98 8.61 0.87
CA LEU A 41 10.06 7.48 0.83
C LEU A 41 10.80 6.18 1.18
N ILE A 42 11.13 6.02 2.45
CA ILE A 42 11.91 4.89 2.97
C ILE A 42 10.98 3.86 3.61
N LEU A 43 11.29 2.58 3.38
CA LEU A 43 10.57 1.46 3.96
C LEU A 43 10.81 1.38 5.49
N THR A 44 9.73 1.35 6.23
CA THR A 44 9.75 1.10 7.69
C THR A 44 9.76 -0.37 8.04
N GLU A 45 9.40 -1.24 7.09
CA GLU A 45 9.38 -2.69 7.18
C GLU A 45 9.85 -3.29 5.87
N THR A 46 10.30 -4.55 5.90
CA THR A 46 10.59 -5.34 4.71
C THR A 46 9.29 -5.67 3.99
N ILE A 47 9.27 -5.49 2.67
CA ILE A 47 8.14 -5.83 1.81
C ILE A 47 8.56 -6.88 0.78
N ILE A 48 7.63 -7.76 0.45
CA ILE A 48 7.85 -8.87 -0.47
C ILE A 48 6.67 -9.02 -1.44
N GLN A 49 6.98 -9.55 -2.61
CA GLN A 49 6.01 -10.16 -3.52
C GLN A 49 6.28 -11.65 -3.60
N GLY A 50 5.25 -12.46 -3.83
CA GLY A 50 5.44 -13.90 -3.90
C GLY A 50 4.22 -14.74 -3.68
N LEU A 51 4.44 -15.88 -3.07
CA LEU A 51 3.46 -16.91 -2.81
C LEU A 51 3.66 -17.51 -1.43
N LEU A 52 2.60 -17.65 -0.65
CA LEU A 52 2.58 -18.38 0.61
C LEU A 52 1.59 -19.53 0.53
N LEU A 53 2.03 -20.73 0.93
CA LEU A 53 1.22 -21.93 1.06
C LEU A 53 1.37 -22.51 2.44
N VAL A 54 0.24 -22.91 3.02
CA VAL A 54 0.17 -23.70 4.25
C VAL A 54 -0.48 -25.03 3.90
N VAL A 55 0.27 -26.13 4.01
CA VAL A 55 -0.15 -27.44 3.53
C VAL A 55 0.03 -28.48 4.64
N PRO A 56 -0.96 -29.35 4.90
CA PRO A 56 -0.78 -30.46 5.85
C PRO A 56 0.42 -31.32 5.50
N ASN A 57 1.17 -31.76 6.51
CA ASN A 57 2.38 -32.57 6.31
C ASN A 57 2.12 -33.88 5.56
N GLN A 58 0.88 -34.40 5.63
CA GLN A 58 0.47 -35.62 4.97
C GLN A 58 -0.18 -35.40 3.60
N ALA A 59 -0.17 -34.17 3.07
CA ALA A 59 -0.76 -33.90 1.77
C ALA A 59 -0.06 -34.69 0.66
N PRO A 60 -0.81 -35.27 -0.28
CA PRO A 60 -0.21 -36.00 -1.38
C PRO A 60 0.56 -35.03 -2.29
N LYS A 61 1.67 -35.52 -2.86
CA LYS A 61 2.51 -34.74 -3.80
C LYS A 61 3.17 -33.47 -3.21
N LEU A 62 3.35 -33.40 -1.90
CA LEU A 62 4.02 -32.27 -1.26
C LEU A 62 5.44 -32.05 -1.81
N ASP A 63 6.20 -33.11 -2.10
CA ASP A 63 7.53 -33.01 -2.71
C ASP A 63 7.50 -32.49 -4.15
N GLU A 64 6.45 -32.80 -4.90
CA GLU A 64 6.24 -32.25 -6.24
C GLU A 64 5.93 -30.75 -6.17
N LEU A 65 5.08 -30.33 -5.22
CA LEU A 65 4.79 -28.93 -4.94
C LEU A 65 6.07 -28.15 -4.61
N LYS A 66 6.90 -28.66 -3.69
CA LYS A 66 8.15 -28.02 -3.31
C LYS A 66 9.07 -27.81 -4.51
N LYS A 67 9.19 -28.79 -5.39
CA LYS A 67 9.99 -28.66 -6.62
C LYS A 67 9.45 -27.61 -7.57
N LYS A 68 8.12 -27.55 -7.74
CA LYS A 68 7.48 -26.58 -8.66
C LYS A 68 7.59 -25.14 -8.16
N ILE A 69 7.51 -24.93 -6.85
CA ILE A 69 7.68 -23.61 -6.24
C ILE A 69 9.13 -23.12 -6.36
N GLN A 70 10.11 -24.02 -6.36
CA GLN A 70 11.54 -23.72 -6.45
C GLN A 70 11.98 -23.30 -7.86
N GLN A 71 11.19 -23.59 -8.89
CA GLN A 71 11.56 -23.25 -10.25
C GLN A 71 11.53 -21.72 -10.45
N PRO A 72 12.51 -21.15 -11.17
CA PRO A 72 12.59 -19.71 -11.40
C PRO A 72 11.36 -19.16 -12.18
N GLU A 73 10.66 -20.02 -12.89
CA GLU A 73 9.47 -19.72 -13.69
C GLU A 73 8.20 -20.09 -12.91
N LEU A 74 7.99 -19.42 -11.77
CA LEU A 74 6.81 -19.66 -10.93
C LEU A 74 5.51 -19.51 -11.74
N GLU A 75 5.47 -18.56 -12.66
CA GLU A 75 4.30 -18.26 -13.52
C GLU A 75 3.84 -19.48 -14.32
N GLU A 76 4.76 -20.29 -14.86
CA GLU A 76 4.41 -21.49 -15.60
C GLU A 76 3.76 -22.57 -14.74
N ASN A 77 4.01 -22.56 -13.43
CA ASN A 77 3.50 -23.53 -12.49
C ASN A 77 2.28 -23.04 -11.69
N ILE A 78 1.92 -21.76 -11.79
CA ILE A 78 0.85 -21.15 -10.98
C ILE A 78 -0.46 -21.94 -11.11
N GLU A 79 -0.89 -22.28 -12.31
CA GLU A 79 -2.15 -23.01 -12.53
C GLU A 79 -2.16 -24.36 -11.80
N TRP A 80 -1.04 -25.08 -11.81
CA TRP A 80 -0.92 -26.36 -11.10
C TRP A 80 -0.89 -26.15 -9.59
N ILE A 81 -0.17 -25.11 -9.12
CA ILE A 81 -0.06 -24.76 -7.70
C ILE A 81 -1.43 -24.35 -7.15
N GLU A 82 -2.19 -23.57 -7.88
CA GLU A 82 -3.56 -23.18 -7.49
C GLU A 82 -4.50 -24.37 -7.38
N LYS A 83 -4.47 -25.29 -8.36
CA LYS A 83 -5.24 -26.53 -8.30
C LYS A 83 -4.86 -27.39 -7.12
N PHE A 84 -3.56 -27.49 -6.82
CA PHE A 84 -3.07 -28.19 -5.66
C PHE A 84 -3.54 -27.51 -4.36
N ALA A 85 -3.38 -26.19 -4.27
CA ALA A 85 -3.78 -25.40 -3.12
C ALA A 85 -5.27 -25.54 -2.82
N TYR A 86 -6.10 -25.44 -3.84
CA TYR A 86 -7.56 -25.63 -3.69
C TYR A 86 -7.94 -26.98 -3.10
N GLN A 87 -7.19 -28.04 -3.43
CA GLN A 87 -7.49 -29.41 -2.98
C GLN A 87 -6.90 -29.73 -1.60
N TYR A 88 -5.74 -29.21 -1.26
CA TYR A 88 -4.95 -29.72 -0.14
C TYR A 88 -4.43 -28.65 0.82
N ALA A 89 -4.35 -27.38 0.42
CA ALA A 89 -3.83 -26.35 1.28
C ALA A 89 -4.88 -25.89 2.31
N THR A 90 -4.41 -25.57 3.51
CA THR A 90 -5.21 -24.91 4.57
C THR A 90 -5.06 -23.40 4.52
N GLY A 91 -4.03 -22.89 3.83
CA GLY A 91 -3.80 -21.50 3.54
C GLY A 91 -3.10 -21.33 2.20
N TYR A 92 -3.53 -20.35 1.42
CA TYR A 92 -2.95 -20.01 0.14
C TYR A 92 -3.09 -18.52 -0.10
N GLU A 93 -1.98 -17.85 -0.36
CA GLU A 93 -1.94 -16.45 -0.79
C GLU A 93 -0.96 -16.28 -1.94
N LEU A 94 -1.46 -15.78 -3.07
CA LEU A 94 -0.66 -15.35 -4.21
C LEU A 94 -0.65 -13.82 -4.22
N PHE A 95 0.53 -13.23 -4.12
CA PHE A 95 0.73 -11.77 -4.07
C PHE A 95 1.92 -11.34 -4.94
N THR A 96 2.01 -11.91 -6.15
CA THR A 96 3.06 -11.58 -7.14
C THR A 96 2.92 -10.18 -7.69
N ASP A 97 1.70 -9.65 -7.72
CA ASP A 97 1.38 -8.30 -8.20
C ASP A 97 1.11 -7.29 -7.07
N GLU A 98 1.15 -7.75 -5.83
CA GLU A 98 0.88 -6.94 -4.65
C GLU A 98 2.01 -7.06 -3.63
N TRP A 99 2.43 -5.92 -3.06
CA TRP A 99 3.41 -5.90 -1.99
C TRP A 99 2.75 -6.20 -0.64
N LYS A 100 3.31 -7.17 0.08
CA LYS A 100 2.96 -7.45 1.47
C LYS A 100 4.13 -7.18 2.40
N THR A 101 3.83 -6.72 3.60
CA THR A 101 4.86 -6.56 4.64
C THR A 101 5.21 -7.92 5.25
N THR A 102 6.43 -8.05 5.77
CA THR A 102 6.78 -9.28 6.51
C THR A 102 5.92 -9.46 7.76
N SER A 103 5.37 -8.38 8.33
CA SER A 103 4.38 -8.43 9.42
C SER A 103 3.08 -9.13 9.00
N ASP A 104 2.60 -8.90 7.78
CA ASP A 104 1.39 -9.56 7.27
C ASP A 104 1.61 -11.08 7.09
N ILE A 105 2.81 -11.44 6.64
CA ILE A 105 3.17 -12.84 6.35
C ILE A 105 3.33 -13.66 7.62
N ILE A 106 3.94 -13.11 8.67
CA ILE A 106 4.13 -13.85 9.94
C ILE A 106 2.83 -14.17 10.68
N VAL A 107 1.74 -13.48 10.39
CA VAL A 107 0.41 -13.84 10.93
C VAL A 107 0.01 -15.25 10.50
N LEU A 108 0.49 -15.69 9.34
CA LEU A 108 0.16 -16.97 8.72
C LEU A 108 1.24 -18.04 8.90
N MET A 109 2.41 -17.67 9.45
CA MET A 109 3.56 -18.56 9.61
C MET A 109 4.01 -18.61 11.07
N PRO A 110 4.44 -19.77 11.60
CA PRO A 110 4.98 -19.90 12.95
C PRO A 110 6.43 -19.38 13.01
N LEU A 111 6.66 -18.14 12.67
CA LEU A 111 7.98 -17.50 12.62
C LEU A 111 7.90 -16.08 13.17
N GLU A 112 8.94 -15.64 13.88
CA GLU A 112 9.10 -14.25 14.29
C GLU A 112 9.60 -13.39 13.12
N GLN A 113 9.15 -12.14 13.06
CA GLN A 113 9.49 -11.20 11.97
C GLN A 113 11.01 -11.02 11.80
N ASP A 114 11.74 -10.83 12.89
CA ASP A 114 13.21 -10.69 12.84
C ASP A 114 13.91 -11.91 12.23
N ASN A 115 13.35 -13.10 12.44
CA ASN A 115 13.89 -14.34 11.86
C ASN A 115 13.55 -14.42 10.37
N LEU A 116 12.36 -13.99 9.97
CA LEU A 116 11.96 -13.93 8.56
C LEU A 116 12.86 -12.96 7.80
N ASP A 117 13.03 -11.74 8.29
CA ASP A 117 13.87 -10.70 7.66
C ASP A 117 15.34 -11.15 7.53
N LYS A 118 15.89 -11.85 8.56
CA LYS A 118 17.24 -12.41 8.49
C LYS A 118 17.37 -13.48 7.42
N GLN A 119 16.39 -14.36 7.27
CA GLN A 119 16.43 -15.42 6.27
C GLN A 119 16.28 -14.85 4.86
N LEU A 120 15.42 -13.84 4.65
CA LEU A 120 15.17 -13.18 3.37
C LEU A 120 16.40 -12.47 2.80
N LYS A 121 17.37 -12.09 3.63
CA LYS A 121 18.67 -11.55 3.14
C LYS A 121 19.41 -12.51 2.23
N ASN A 122 19.28 -13.82 2.46
CA ASN A 122 20.08 -14.83 1.78
C ASN A 122 19.25 -15.84 0.98
N LYS A 123 17.94 -15.89 1.20
CA LYS A 123 17.06 -16.92 0.62
C LYS A 123 15.80 -16.26 0.05
N ARG A 124 15.34 -16.75 -1.08
CA ARG A 124 14.03 -16.39 -1.66
C ARG A 124 12.96 -17.40 -1.37
N GLN A 125 13.34 -18.54 -0.84
CA GLN A 125 12.44 -19.60 -0.43
C GLN A 125 12.65 -19.92 1.04
N ILE A 126 11.54 -19.97 1.79
CA ILE A 126 11.53 -20.32 3.19
C ILE A 126 10.53 -21.45 3.37
N GLU A 127 11.02 -22.52 3.94
CA GLU A 127 10.23 -23.68 4.35
C GLU A 127 10.31 -23.82 5.86
N ILE A 128 9.14 -23.93 6.50
CA ILE A 128 9.00 -24.20 7.92
C ILE A 128 8.00 -25.33 8.06
N GLN A 129 8.22 -26.19 9.01
CA GLN A 129 7.33 -27.29 9.32
C GLN A 129 7.05 -27.31 10.82
N ASP A 130 5.78 -27.42 11.17
CA ASP A 130 5.34 -27.75 12.53
C ASP A 130 4.81 -29.20 12.61
N SER A 131 4.13 -29.54 13.68
CA SER A 131 3.58 -30.89 13.87
C SER A 131 2.44 -31.27 12.90
N ILE A 132 1.81 -30.29 12.26
CA ILE A 132 0.60 -30.45 11.45
C ILE A 132 0.83 -30.01 10.01
N ASN A 133 1.49 -28.86 9.81
CA ASN A 133 1.59 -28.19 8.52
C ASN A 133 3.04 -27.94 8.10
N THR A 134 3.23 -27.87 6.79
CA THR A 134 4.40 -27.30 6.13
C THR A 134 4.01 -25.94 5.55
N TYR A 135 4.80 -24.92 5.87
CA TYR A 135 4.67 -23.53 5.39
C TYR A 135 5.72 -23.30 4.34
N LEU A 136 5.29 -22.89 3.16
CA LEU A 136 6.15 -22.65 2.00
C LEU A 136 5.98 -21.22 1.55
N LEU A 137 7.00 -20.38 1.76
CA LEU A 137 7.06 -19.02 1.26
C LEU A 137 8.05 -18.96 0.11
N GLN A 138 7.58 -18.56 -1.07
CA GLN A 138 8.42 -18.24 -2.22
C GLN A 138 8.33 -16.74 -2.49
N VAL A 139 9.47 -16.07 -2.47
CA VAL A 139 9.58 -14.64 -2.71
C VAL A 139 10.08 -14.41 -4.14
N THR A 140 9.31 -13.67 -4.92
CA THR A 140 9.65 -13.28 -6.29
C THR A 140 10.37 -11.94 -6.32
N ASP A 141 9.94 -10.99 -5.48
CA ASP A 141 10.61 -9.69 -5.32
C ASP A 141 10.67 -9.28 -3.85
N LEU A 142 11.67 -8.48 -3.50
CA LEU A 142 12.01 -8.12 -2.12
C LEU A 142 12.66 -6.74 -2.05
N HIS A 143 12.15 -5.90 -1.15
CA HIS A 143 12.81 -4.70 -0.67
C HIS A 143 12.93 -4.74 0.85
N MET A 144 14.12 -4.50 1.34
CA MET A 144 14.39 -4.56 2.78
C MET A 144 13.97 -3.27 3.50
N LYS A 145 13.67 -3.40 4.78
CA LYS A 145 13.54 -2.23 5.66
C LYS A 145 14.75 -1.31 5.51
N GLY A 146 14.51 -0.02 5.29
CA GLY A 146 15.54 1.00 5.05
C GLY A 146 15.82 1.28 3.57
N ASP A 147 15.32 0.47 2.65
CA ASP A 147 15.41 0.74 1.22
C ASP A 147 14.41 1.83 0.80
N GLU A 148 14.63 2.44 -0.37
CA GLU A 148 13.64 3.31 -1.00
C GLU A 148 12.38 2.50 -1.34
N LYS A 149 11.18 3.03 -1.05
CA LYS A 149 9.93 2.40 -1.44
C LYS A 149 9.83 2.30 -2.96
N PRO A 150 9.57 1.13 -3.57
CA PRO A 150 9.26 1.07 -4.99
C PRO A 150 8.00 1.88 -5.29
N ILE A 151 7.94 2.49 -6.47
CA ILE A 151 6.83 3.37 -6.84
C ILE A 151 5.47 2.66 -6.79
N THR A 152 5.44 1.37 -7.12
CA THR A 152 4.23 0.54 -7.07
C THR A 152 3.68 0.42 -5.64
N TYR A 153 4.56 0.33 -4.65
CA TYR A 153 4.19 0.34 -3.23
C TYR A 153 3.84 1.75 -2.72
N ALA A 154 4.65 2.75 -3.10
CA ALA A 154 4.49 4.14 -2.65
C ALA A 154 3.30 4.87 -3.30
N ARG A 155 2.77 4.36 -4.42
CA ARG A 155 1.73 5.03 -5.24
C ARG A 155 0.55 5.53 -4.41
N LYS A 156 -0.05 4.67 -3.61
CA LYS A 156 -1.22 5.02 -2.80
C LYS A 156 -0.94 6.13 -1.80
N GLU A 157 0.21 6.05 -1.12
CA GLU A 157 0.67 7.08 -0.19
C GLU A 157 0.89 8.43 -0.91
N ILE A 158 1.51 8.40 -2.09
CA ILE A 158 1.76 9.60 -2.91
C ILE A 158 0.43 10.21 -3.37
N GLU A 159 -0.51 9.40 -3.84
CA GLU A 159 -1.85 9.86 -4.25
C GLU A 159 -2.57 10.54 -3.09
N GLU A 160 -2.50 9.99 -1.88
CA GLU A 160 -3.08 10.59 -0.68
C GLU A 160 -2.42 11.94 -0.33
N ILE A 161 -1.10 12.04 -0.45
CA ILE A 161 -0.36 13.28 -0.21
C ILE A 161 -0.79 14.36 -1.23
N LEU A 162 -0.80 14.01 -2.51
CA LEU A 162 -1.20 14.92 -3.59
C LEU A 162 -2.66 15.37 -3.46
N LEU A 163 -3.55 14.47 -3.06
CA LEU A 163 -4.95 14.82 -2.79
C LEU A 163 -5.08 15.77 -1.60
N ARG A 164 -4.33 15.59 -0.53
CA ARG A 164 -4.33 16.52 0.62
C ARG A 164 -3.80 17.89 0.23
N GLN A 165 -2.72 17.96 -0.54
CA GLN A 165 -2.21 19.23 -1.07
C GLN A 165 -3.26 19.94 -1.92
N ARG A 166 -3.89 19.21 -2.85
CA ARG A 166 -4.98 19.74 -3.68
C ARG A 166 -6.17 20.23 -2.86
N GLN A 167 -6.52 19.54 -1.77
CA GLN A 167 -7.59 19.99 -0.87
C GLN A 167 -7.30 21.35 -0.26
N VAL A 168 -6.09 21.55 0.25
CA VAL A 168 -5.66 22.83 0.84
C VAL A 168 -5.72 23.94 -0.19
N GLU A 169 -5.14 23.72 -1.37
CA GLU A 169 -5.14 24.70 -2.45
C GLU A 169 -6.55 25.02 -2.94
N PHE A 170 -7.40 24.01 -3.12
CA PHE A 170 -8.78 24.17 -3.55
C PHE A 170 -9.58 25.03 -2.57
N ILE A 171 -9.50 24.75 -1.28
CA ILE A 171 -10.18 25.55 -0.25
C ILE A 171 -9.67 26.98 -0.23
N GLN A 172 -8.37 27.19 -0.35
CA GLN A 172 -7.80 28.54 -0.42
C GLN A 172 -8.31 29.31 -1.65
N GLN A 173 -8.38 28.67 -2.80
CA GLN A 173 -8.92 29.28 -4.02
C GLN A 173 -10.41 29.62 -3.87
N GLU A 174 -11.22 28.72 -3.30
CA GLU A 174 -12.64 28.99 -3.09
C GLU A 174 -12.88 30.09 -2.05
N ARG A 175 -12.08 30.14 -0.99
CA ARG A 175 -12.11 31.28 -0.04
C ARG A 175 -11.79 32.60 -0.71
N ASN A 176 -10.74 32.65 -1.56
CA ASN A 176 -10.37 33.84 -2.31
C ASN A 176 -11.47 34.28 -3.30
N LYS A 177 -12.10 33.32 -3.99
CA LYS A 177 -13.25 33.61 -4.87
C LYS A 177 -14.42 34.21 -4.09
N LEU A 178 -14.77 33.64 -2.93
CA LEU A 178 -15.82 34.18 -2.06
C LEU A 178 -15.51 35.58 -1.55
N TYR A 179 -14.26 35.82 -1.14
CA TYR A 179 -13.78 37.12 -0.67
C TYR A 179 -13.90 38.16 -1.78
N ASN A 180 -13.36 37.91 -2.97
CA ASN A 180 -13.41 38.83 -4.10
C ASN A 180 -14.87 39.12 -4.50
N LYS A 181 -15.72 38.11 -4.56
CA LYS A 181 -17.15 38.29 -4.84
C LYS A 181 -17.86 39.16 -3.78
N ALA A 182 -17.48 39.02 -2.50
CA ALA A 182 -18.05 39.87 -1.44
C ALA A 182 -17.66 41.35 -1.57
N ILE A 183 -16.44 41.61 -2.00
CA ILE A 183 -15.98 43.00 -2.32
C ILE A 183 -16.74 43.54 -3.53
N GLU A 184 -16.77 42.80 -4.64
CA GLU A 184 -17.45 43.22 -5.89
C GLU A 184 -18.94 43.50 -5.67
N THR A 185 -19.59 42.71 -4.82
CA THR A 185 -21.03 42.88 -4.52
C THR A 185 -21.29 43.86 -3.39
N GLY A 186 -20.25 44.56 -2.87
CA GLY A 186 -20.38 45.56 -1.77
C GLY A 186 -20.80 44.99 -0.42
N LYS A 187 -20.78 43.64 -0.27
CA LYS A 187 -21.07 42.94 1.01
C LYS A 187 -19.91 43.06 2.00
N LEU A 188 -18.71 43.31 1.53
CA LEU A 188 -17.51 43.57 2.32
C LEU A 188 -16.93 44.94 1.91
N LYS A 189 -16.71 45.79 2.90
CA LYS A 189 -16.01 47.08 2.69
C LYS A 189 -14.65 46.98 3.40
N LEU A 190 -13.58 47.28 2.67
CA LEU A 190 -12.26 47.43 3.24
C LEU A 190 -12.12 48.85 3.75
N TYR A 191 -11.79 49.02 5.02
CA TYR A 191 -11.38 50.29 5.56
C TYR A 191 -9.86 50.29 5.62
N GLU A 192 -9.21 51.16 4.83
CA GLU A 192 -7.78 51.42 4.99
C GLU A 192 -7.63 52.18 6.31
N ASN A 193 -6.91 51.63 7.27
CA ASN A 193 -6.45 52.36 8.43
C ASN A 193 -5.32 53.28 7.96
N GLU A 194 -5.56 54.60 7.98
CA GLU A 194 -4.53 55.60 7.85
C GLU A 194 -3.53 55.53 8.99
#